data_ba4b3d5b596318398f2de9da9b1d2f85
#
_entry.id   ba4b3d5b596318398f2de9da9b1d2f85
#
_cell.length_a   1.000
_cell.length_b   1.000
_cell.length_c   1.000
_cell.angle_alpha   90.00
_cell.angle_beta   90.00
_cell.angle_gamma   90.00
#
_symmetry.space_group_name_H-M   'P 1'
#
loop_
_entity.id
_entity.type
_entity.pdbx_description
1 polymer ?
#
loop_
_entity_poly.entity_id
_entity_poly.type
_entity_poly.pdbx_seq_one_letter_code
_entity_poly.pdbx_strand_id
1 'polypeptide(L)'
;MGDTVHKVAHSFIFCIMSVDNYANTINICNKELNKRLNKKALWDDDETVSQLFDILYTAYWQQIHKVLVPQENKTAEAEIRSHIRCIVSNHLLPLYAKVEKLSKIAKKTPENTKLLNKYMELYDNFYALAAFRSLKHFALYMEFDTDPKDRVWENVMPCFEGLYFYINKMVLDGSIKHICKQYPTGFGKSFSDIEAISFIFGINPINNDVMKVVGNPTLVSDVMTGIVNTMSSARYAKVFPYYAQFNGKEEIFSICRISQGNQGILVINGSKRPKSFLCCGKETAIDGGRFKYRFYDDICRSKDKENINEHDKDWARYNDCWKKREYDQYNSFEIAGGTAYSIYDFLSRYKEKFGAKKAVPDTRFKYTFVNENTRFVSVSCPKLDFDTDESTYPAKYSTAEAREERNRDMRTFMAMEQQSPLPPEGTPYYWDNLRLYTDLPAKECNGGTRSDFSWAALDLPRKGNNYAALGIFYRDNKSKDFFFTDCVYEKKPLDGKIADKELLDYICEKMVFHKTTNLVVETNTNSMIVSEIRKRLAALGWSCNIIPQYSYENKEVRIFNTQSAILERIRFPDRKMFPESSNMGQLMRHVVCYAYDGKNDDGIDMISMFAKAFVSNGVKMGAIEVLETRR
;
A
#
# COMPACT_ATOMS: atom_id res chain seq x y z
N MET A 1 60.85 -9.18 -21.92
CA MET A 1 59.88 -8.83 -20.86
C MET A 1 58.49 -9.48 -21.06
N GLY A 2 58.10 -9.84 -22.29
CA GLY A 2 56.81 -10.50 -22.55
C GLY A 2 56.70 -11.93 -22.00
N ASP A 3 57.72 -12.74 -22.13
CA ASP A 3 57.74 -14.15 -21.70
C ASP A 3 57.65 -14.37 -20.18
N THR A 4 58.12 -13.42 -19.40
CA THR A 4 58.10 -13.52 -17.93
C THR A 4 56.72 -13.21 -17.38
N VAL A 5 55.96 -12.33 -18.04
CA VAL A 5 54.58 -11.95 -17.65
C VAL A 5 53.61 -13.10 -17.99
N HIS A 6 53.77 -13.75 -19.15
CA HIS A 6 52.97 -14.92 -19.53
C HIS A 6 53.22 -16.12 -18.60
N LYS A 7 54.47 -16.39 -18.22
CA LYS A 7 54.79 -17.47 -17.25
C LYS A 7 54.27 -17.18 -15.85
N VAL A 8 54.26 -15.93 -15.41
CA VAL A 8 53.72 -15.55 -14.11
C VAL A 8 52.16 -15.64 -14.12
N ALA A 9 51.51 -15.23 -15.19
CA ALA A 9 50.04 -15.37 -15.33
C ALA A 9 49.64 -16.86 -15.40
N HIS A 10 50.31 -17.69 -16.21
CA HIS A 10 50.07 -19.13 -16.28
C HIS A 10 50.37 -19.87 -14.96
N SER A 11 51.45 -19.51 -14.26
CA SER A 11 51.76 -20.09 -12.95
C SER A 11 50.76 -19.64 -11.87
N PHE A 12 50.25 -18.42 -11.95
CA PHE A 12 49.22 -17.90 -11.06
C PHE A 12 47.90 -18.59 -11.28
N ILE A 13 47.48 -18.81 -12.54
CA ILE A 13 46.25 -19.52 -12.92
C ILE A 13 46.28 -20.99 -12.44
N PHE A 14 47.42 -21.68 -12.59
CA PHE A 14 47.58 -23.09 -12.14
C PHE A 14 47.57 -23.24 -10.61
N CYS A 15 48.07 -22.26 -9.85
CA CYS A 15 48.06 -22.30 -8.38
C CYS A 15 46.67 -21.99 -7.78
N ILE A 16 45.77 -21.33 -8.54
CA ILE A 16 44.41 -20.95 -8.10
C ILE A 16 43.40 -22.07 -8.33
N MET A 17 43.68 -23.02 -9.23
CA MET A 17 42.76 -24.12 -9.62
C MET A 17 42.72 -25.31 -8.65
N SER A 18 43.33 -25.25 -7.46
CA SER A 18 43.09 -26.25 -6.41
C SER A 18 41.77 -25.99 -5.67
N VAL A 19 40.94 -26.78 -5.94
CA VAL A 19 39.51 -27.09 -5.84
C VAL A 19 38.68 -26.58 -4.63
N ASP A 20 39.23 -26.07 -3.51
CA ASP A 20 38.40 -25.86 -2.29
C ASP A 20 38.49 -24.45 -1.65
N ASN A 21 39.06 -23.45 -2.30
CA ASN A 21 39.20 -22.13 -1.68
C ASN A 21 38.77 -20.95 -2.58
N TYR A 22 37.52 -20.98 -3.04
CA TYR A 22 36.96 -19.91 -3.89
C TYR A 22 37.01 -18.53 -3.22
N ALA A 23 36.84 -18.43 -1.90
CA ALA A 23 36.95 -17.16 -1.17
C ALA A 23 38.38 -16.56 -1.28
N ASN A 24 39.42 -17.39 -1.19
CA ASN A 24 40.79 -16.96 -1.39
C ASN A 24 41.05 -16.54 -2.84
N THR A 25 40.49 -17.29 -3.80
CA THR A 25 40.57 -16.95 -5.23
C THR A 25 39.94 -15.58 -5.51
N ILE A 26 38.76 -15.32 -4.97
CA ILE A 26 38.07 -14.03 -5.09
C ILE A 26 38.95 -12.89 -4.52
N ASN A 27 39.54 -13.08 -3.34
CA ASN A 27 40.38 -12.08 -2.72
C ASN A 27 41.64 -11.79 -3.53
N ILE A 28 42.31 -12.82 -4.05
CA ILE A 28 43.53 -12.69 -4.85
C ILE A 28 43.22 -11.99 -6.18
N CYS A 29 42.17 -12.43 -6.89
CA CYS A 29 41.76 -11.82 -8.16
C CYS A 29 41.32 -10.37 -7.98
N ASN A 30 40.57 -10.05 -6.94
CA ASN A 30 40.19 -8.68 -6.64
C ASN A 30 41.37 -7.77 -6.34
N LYS A 31 42.36 -8.27 -5.57
CA LYS A 31 43.60 -7.53 -5.28
C LYS A 31 44.39 -7.23 -6.54
N GLU A 32 44.54 -8.22 -7.41
CA GLU A 32 45.26 -8.05 -8.67
C GLU A 32 44.52 -7.15 -9.67
N LEU A 33 43.22 -7.31 -9.81
CA LEU A 33 42.39 -6.40 -10.61
C LEU A 33 42.44 -4.97 -10.12
N ASN A 34 42.28 -4.72 -8.82
CA ASN A 34 42.39 -3.38 -8.25
C ASN A 34 43.74 -2.74 -8.48
N LYS A 35 44.82 -3.53 -8.38
CA LYS A 35 46.19 -3.06 -8.69
C LYS A 35 46.35 -2.68 -10.17
N ARG A 36 45.71 -3.42 -11.09
CA ARG A 36 45.74 -3.16 -12.53
C ARG A 36 44.80 -2.03 -12.93
N LEU A 37 43.62 -1.95 -12.35
CA LEU A 37 42.64 -0.89 -12.60
C LEU A 37 43.13 0.49 -12.14
N ASN A 38 43.92 0.54 -11.05
CA ASN A 38 44.52 1.78 -10.54
C ASN A 38 45.74 2.26 -11.34
N LYS A 39 46.33 1.40 -12.16
CA LYS A 39 47.45 1.76 -13.04
C LYS A 39 46.98 1.77 -14.49
N LYS A 40 46.67 2.97 -15.00
CA LYS A 40 46.14 3.18 -16.36
C LYS A 40 46.86 2.45 -17.48
N ALA A 41 48.20 2.20 -17.32
CA ALA A 41 49.06 1.49 -18.27
C ALA A 41 48.87 -0.04 -18.28
N LEU A 42 48.23 -0.64 -17.27
CA LEU A 42 48.02 -2.10 -17.17
C LEU A 42 46.64 -2.56 -17.66
N TRP A 43 45.75 -1.63 -17.97
CA TRP A 43 44.50 -1.90 -18.65
C TRP A 43 44.67 -2.28 -20.12
N ASP A 44 45.81 -1.98 -20.71
CA ASP A 44 46.09 -2.27 -22.13
C ASP A 44 46.46 -3.74 -22.36
N ASP A 45 46.68 -4.52 -21.29
CA ASP A 45 46.82 -5.98 -21.36
C ASP A 45 45.42 -6.63 -21.23
N ASP A 46 44.64 -6.50 -22.30
CA ASP A 46 43.25 -6.97 -22.36
C ASP A 46 43.12 -8.48 -22.16
N GLU A 47 44.13 -9.26 -22.55
CA GLU A 47 44.09 -10.73 -22.39
C GLU A 47 44.18 -11.14 -20.94
N THR A 48 45.13 -10.62 -20.19
CA THR A 48 45.30 -10.93 -18.76
C THR A 48 44.13 -10.40 -17.92
N VAL A 49 43.60 -9.21 -18.23
CA VAL A 49 42.46 -8.63 -17.54
C VAL A 49 41.20 -9.45 -17.79
N SER A 50 40.93 -9.87 -19.04
CA SER A 50 39.78 -10.71 -19.35
C SER A 50 39.83 -12.08 -18.69
N GLN A 51 41.04 -12.70 -18.64
CA GLN A 51 41.24 -13.97 -17.93
C GLN A 51 41.02 -13.85 -16.42
N LEU A 52 41.43 -12.75 -15.79
CA LEU A 52 41.16 -12.51 -14.37
C LEU A 52 39.68 -12.38 -14.10
N PHE A 53 38.93 -11.70 -14.97
CA PHE A 53 37.46 -11.62 -14.85
C PHE A 53 36.81 -12.98 -15.05
N ASP A 54 37.25 -13.83 -15.97
CA ASP A 54 36.72 -15.19 -16.17
C ASP A 54 36.92 -16.05 -14.90
N ILE A 55 38.12 -16.02 -14.31
CA ILE A 55 38.42 -16.75 -13.07
C ILE A 55 37.53 -16.23 -11.93
N LEU A 56 37.41 -14.91 -11.82
CA LEU A 56 36.61 -14.25 -10.79
C LEU A 56 35.13 -14.57 -10.96
N TYR A 57 34.63 -14.55 -12.18
CA TYR A 57 33.26 -14.96 -12.46
C TYR A 57 32.99 -16.40 -12.01
N THR A 58 33.86 -17.33 -12.39
CA THR A 58 33.74 -18.73 -12.00
C THR A 58 33.72 -18.90 -10.47
N ALA A 59 34.60 -18.20 -9.76
CA ALA A 59 34.69 -18.25 -8.31
C ALA A 59 33.43 -17.66 -7.64
N TYR A 60 32.96 -16.51 -8.11
CA TYR A 60 31.67 -15.94 -7.62
C TYR A 60 30.49 -16.84 -7.94
N TRP A 61 30.41 -17.37 -9.15
CA TRP A 61 29.34 -18.26 -9.54
C TRP A 61 29.26 -19.47 -8.61
N GLN A 62 30.38 -20.12 -8.30
CA GLN A 62 30.45 -21.23 -7.37
C GLN A 62 30.02 -20.84 -5.94
N GLN A 63 30.46 -19.70 -5.44
CA GLN A 63 30.10 -19.22 -4.11
C GLN A 63 28.62 -18.81 -4.01
N ILE A 64 28.11 -18.12 -5.03
CA ILE A 64 26.74 -17.61 -5.04
C ILE A 64 25.75 -18.74 -5.24
N HIS A 65 26.01 -19.66 -6.17
CA HIS A 65 25.08 -20.72 -6.54
C HIS A 65 25.27 -22.04 -5.78
N LYS A 66 26.34 -22.20 -5.01
CA LYS A 66 26.52 -23.35 -4.09
C LYS A 66 25.40 -23.41 -3.06
N VAL A 67 24.74 -22.30 -2.83
CA VAL A 67 23.68 -22.10 -1.84
C VAL A 67 22.32 -21.93 -2.54
N LEU A 68 21.99 -22.84 -3.44
CA LEU A 68 20.72 -22.81 -4.18
C LEU A 68 19.51 -23.29 -3.36
N VAL A 69 19.71 -23.81 -2.17
CA VAL A 69 18.65 -24.30 -1.31
C VAL A 69 18.11 -23.17 -0.41
N PRO A 70 16.78 -23.13 -0.15
CA PRO A 70 16.13 -22.14 0.70
C PRO A 70 16.84 -22.01 2.05
N GLN A 71 17.17 -20.80 2.40
CA GLN A 71 18.15 -20.55 3.43
C GLN A 71 17.52 -20.35 4.80
N GLU A 72 17.74 -21.30 5.65
CA GLU A 72 17.73 -21.09 7.09
C GLU A 72 19.08 -20.51 7.60
N ASN A 73 20.11 -20.52 6.76
CA ASN A 73 21.46 -20.07 7.11
C ASN A 73 21.70 -18.58 6.79
N LYS A 74 21.42 -17.72 7.79
CA LYS A 74 21.61 -16.26 7.69
C LYS A 74 23.05 -15.84 7.37
N THR A 75 24.06 -16.64 7.75
CA THR A 75 25.47 -16.33 7.51
C THR A 75 25.80 -16.44 6.03
N ALA A 76 25.38 -17.52 5.39
CA ALA A 76 25.62 -17.72 3.96
C ALA A 76 24.87 -16.68 3.11
N GLU A 77 23.65 -16.28 3.49
CA GLU A 77 22.93 -15.21 2.81
C GLU A 77 23.63 -13.85 2.95
N ALA A 78 24.20 -13.56 4.12
CA ALA A 78 24.99 -12.34 4.34
C ALA A 78 26.26 -12.31 3.47
N GLU A 79 26.93 -13.45 3.32
CA GLU A 79 28.11 -13.61 2.47
C GLU A 79 27.75 -13.41 0.99
N ILE A 80 26.70 -14.05 0.50
CA ILE A 80 26.20 -13.86 -0.87
C ILE A 80 25.91 -12.38 -1.13
N ARG A 81 25.20 -11.71 -0.24
CA ARG A 81 24.90 -10.27 -0.37
C ARG A 81 26.16 -9.41 -0.37
N SER A 82 27.20 -9.82 0.37
CA SER A 82 28.51 -9.14 0.34
C SER A 82 29.18 -9.28 -1.02
N HIS A 83 29.19 -10.49 -1.59
CA HIS A 83 29.73 -10.73 -2.93
C HIS A 83 28.97 -9.93 -4.00
N ILE A 84 27.64 -9.92 -3.96
CA ILE A 84 26.81 -9.12 -4.89
C ILE A 84 27.16 -7.63 -4.79
N ARG A 85 27.29 -7.10 -3.57
CA ARG A 85 27.71 -5.69 -3.38
C ARG A 85 29.09 -5.42 -3.98
N CYS A 86 30.03 -6.33 -3.78
CA CYS A 86 31.37 -6.23 -4.37
C CYS A 86 31.32 -6.24 -5.91
N ILE A 87 30.52 -7.13 -6.51
CA ILE A 87 30.30 -7.17 -7.96
C ILE A 87 29.75 -5.84 -8.47
N VAL A 88 28.69 -5.33 -7.85
CA VAL A 88 28.05 -4.08 -8.27
C VAL A 88 29.00 -2.89 -8.15
N SER A 89 29.70 -2.75 -7.02
CA SER A 89 30.55 -1.59 -6.77
C SER A 89 31.88 -1.60 -7.51
N ASN A 90 32.47 -2.80 -7.74
CA ASN A 90 33.86 -2.90 -8.20
C ASN A 90 34.01 -3.49 -9.61
N HIS A 91 33.02 -4.19 -10.15
CA HIS A 91 33.17 -4.91 -11.41
C HIS A 91 32.26 -4.42 -12.54
N LEU A 92 31.01 -4.11 -12.27
CA LEU A 92 30.08 -3.73 -13.33
C LEU A 92 30.48 -2.43 -14.05
N LEU A 93 30.85 -1.39 -13.32
CA LEU A 93 31.26 -0.11 -13.92
C LEU A 93 32.52 -0.22 -14.78
N PRO A 94 33.63 -0.84 -14.33
CA PRO A 94 34.79 -1.06 -15.16
C PRO A 94 34.52 -1.88 -16.43
N LEU A 95 33.72 -2.95 -16.33
CA LEU A 95 33.34 -3.77 -17.49
C LEU A 95 32.49 -2.97 -18.47
N TYR A 96 31.52 -2.21 -18.00
CA TYR A 96 30.72 -1.33 -18.84
C TYR A 96 31.58 -0.28 -19.56
N ALA A 97 32.46 0.42 -18.84
CA ALA A 97 33.34 1.41 -19.42
C ALA A 97 34.27 0.82 -20.51
N LYS A 98 34.72 -0.44 -20.34
CA LYS A 98 35.51 -1.14 -21.34
C LYS A 98 34.66 -1.49 -22.58
N VAL A 99 33.43 -1.99 -22.40
CA VAL A 99 32.50 -2.27 -23.50
C VAL A 99 32.22 -0.98 -24.28
N GLU A 100 31.93 0.10 -23.58
CA GLU A 100 31.66 1.41 -24.20
C GLU A 100 32.84 1.93 -25.00
N LYS A 101 34.06 1.85 -24.43
CA LYS A 101 35.30 2.24 -25.13
C LYS A 101 35.52 1.43 -26.40
N LEU A 102 35.38 0.10 -26.33
CA LEU A 102 35.56 -0.79 -27.47
C LEU A 102 34.48 -0.59 -28.55
N SER A 103 33.22 -0.32 -28.16
CA SER A 103 32.12 -0.07 -29.10
C SER A 103 32.31 1.21 -29.92
N LYS A 104 33.01 2.23 -29.36
CA LYS A 104 33.30 3.52 -30.00
C LYS A 104 34.49 3.48 -30.95
N ILE A 105 35.25 2.37 -31.04
CA ILE A 105 36.41 2.27 -31.94
C ILE A 105 35.92 2.22 -33.39
N ALA A 106 36.29 3.23 -34.20
CA ALA A 106 35.78 3.43 -35.57
C ALA A 106 36.17 2.32 -36.56
N LYS A 107 37.33 1.67 -36.39
CA LYS A 107 37.78 0.51 -37.17
C LYS A 107 37.52 -0.78 -36.38
N LYS A 108 36.49 -1.50 -36.73
CA LYS A 108 36.23 -2.85 -36.20
C LYS A 108 37.14 -3.86 -36.91
N THR A 109 38.35 -4.06 -36.39
CA THR A 109 39.15 -5.20 -36.81
C THR A 109 38.58 -6.50 -36.23
N PRO A 110 38.86 -7.68 -36.81
CA PRO A 110 38.42 -8.95 -36.27
C PRO A 110 38.83 -9.13 -34.80
N GLU A 111 40.03 -8.65 -34.44
CA GLU A 111 40.54 -8.68 -33.07
C GLU A 111 39.76 -7.79 -32.12
N ASN A 112 39.48 -6.54 -32.51
CA ASN A 112 38.67 -5.62 -31.71
C ASN A 112 37.25 -6.13 -31.55
N THR A 113 36.67 -6.77 -32.57
CA THR A 113 35.34 -7.37 -32.50
C THR A 113 35.33 -8.56 -31.55
N LYS A 114 36.32 -9.43 -31.61
CA LYS A 114 36.48 -10.56 -30.68
C LYS A 114 36.63 -10.08 -29.23
N LEU A 115 37.42 -9.04 -29.02
CA LEU A 115 37.64 -8.45 -27.71
C LEU A 115 36.37 -7.79 -27.18
N LEU A 116 35.66 -7.03 -27.99
CA LEU A 116 34.35 -6.45 -27.63
C LEU A 116 33.38 -7.53 -27.20
N ASN A 117 33.22 -8.59 -28.01
CA ASN A 117 32.31 -9.69 -27.67
C ASN A 117 32.67 -10.35 -26.34
N LYS A 118 33.99 -10.52 -26.06
CA LYS A 118 34.47 -11.08 -24.78
C LYS A 118 34.07 -10.20 -23.60
N TYR A 119 34.26 -8.88 -23.70
CA TYR A 119 33.89 -7.98 -22.61
C TYR A 119 32.38 -7.81 -22.47
N MET A 120 31.61 -7.89 -23.57
CA MET A 120 30.15 -7.95 -23.51
C MET A 120 29.66 -9.20 -22.77
N GLU A 121 30.26 -10.37 -23.07
CA GLU A 121 29.97 -11.61 -22.36
C GLU A 121 30.28 -11.52 -20.86
N LEU A 122 31.46 -10.98 -20.52
CA LEU A 122 31.84 -10.77 -19.11
C LEU A 122 30.89 -9.83 -18.39
N TYR A 123 30.53 -8.71 -19.01
CA TYR A 123 29.58 -7.76 -18.45
C TYR A 123 28.20 -8.40 -18.22
N ASP A 124 27.69 -9.15 -19.19
CA ASP A 124 26.45 -9.89 -19.10
C ASP A 124 26.50 -10.94 -17.98
N ASN A 125 27.61 -11.67 -17.86
CA ASN A 125 27.81 -12.67 -16.81
C ASN A 125 27.82 -12.05 -15.39
N PHE A 126 28.54 -10.97 -15.19
CA PHE A 126 28.59 -10.29 -13.89
C PHE A 126 27.27 -9.59 -13.55
N TYR A 127 26.57 -9.09 -14.57
CA TYR A 127 25.26 -8.49 -14.35
C TYR A 127 24.21 -9.53 -13.90
N ALA A 128 24.21 -10.72 -14.51
CA ALA A 128 23.36 -11.82 -14.09
C ALA A 128 23.63 -12.25 -12.63
N LEU A 129 24.93 -12.29 -12.22
CA LEU A 129 25.27 -12.54 -10.82
C LEU A 129 24.75 -11.44 -9.88
N ALA A 130 24.83 -10.16 -10.27
CA ALA A 130 24.29 -9.05 -9.49
C ALA A 130 22.75 -9.15 -9.36
N ALA A 131 22.07 -9.55 -10.43
CA ALA A 131 20.63 -9.73 -10.49
C ALA A 131 20.12 -10.83 -9.55
N PHE A 132 20.95 -11.81 -9.20
CA PHE A 132 20.58 -12.97 -8.37
C PHE A 132 20.05 -12.61 -6.96
N ARG A 133 20.47 -11.49 -6.36
CA ARG A 133 20.03 -11.04 -5.03
C ARG A 133 19.63 -9.57 -5.00
N SER A 134 19.44 -8.96 -6.17
CA SER A 134 19.06 -7.55 -6.28
C SER A 134 17.94 -7.39 -7.30
N LEU A 135 16.73 -7.13 -6.81
CA LEU A 135 15.56 -6.93 -7.67
C LEU A 135 15.76 -5.77 -8.66
N LYS A 136 16.44 -4.67 -8.24
CA LYS A 136 16.80 -3.57 -9.15
C LYS A 136 17.62 -4.06 -10.34
N HIS A 137 18.70 -4.80 -10.08
CA HIS A 137 19.56 -5.32 -11.14
C HIS A 137 18.85 -6.42 -11.94
N PHE A 138 17.98 -7.20 -11.31
CA PHE A 138 17.16 -8.18 -12.00
C PHE A 138 16.24 -7.50 -13.03
N ALA A 139 15.47 -6.49 -12.65
CA ALA A 139 14.59 -5.79 -13.56
C ALA A 139 15.35 -5.16 -14.74
N LEU A 140 16.45 -4.45 -14.46
CA LEU A 140 17.32 -3.89 -15.51
C LEU A 140 17.92 -4.97 -16.41
N TYR A 141 18.32 -6.12 -15.86
CA TYR A 141 18.90 -7.21 -16.61
C TYR A 141 17.87 -7.89 -17.53
N MET A 142 16.63 -8.02 -17.10
CA MET A 142 15.56 -8.61 -17.91
C MET A 142 15.26 -7.78 -19.17
N GLU A 143 15.48 -6.45 -19.13
CA GLU A 143 15.32 -5.55 -20.28
C GLU A 143 16.57 -5.40 -21.18
N PHE A 144 17.67 -6.09 -20.86
CA PHE A 144 18.96 -5.84 -21.51
C PHE A 144 18.97 -6.03 -23.03
N ASP A 145 18.16 -6.98 -23.56
CA ASP A 145 17.99 -7.20 -25.01
C ASP A 145 16.94 -6.30 -25.65
N THR A 146 16.20 -5.53 -24.85
CA THR A 146 15.21 -4.59 -25.37
C THR A 146 15.91 -3.38 -25.98
N ASP A 147 15.38 -2.87 -27.09
CA ASP A 147 15.90 -1.63 -27.71
C ASP A 147 15.96 -0.53 -26.63
N PRO A 148 17.08 0.22 -26.49
CA PRO A 148 17.22 1.24 -25.44
C PRO A 148 16.06 2.24 -25.36
N LYS A 149 15.42 2.58 -26.49
CA LYS A 149 14.26 3.48 -26.53
C LYS A 149 12.99 2.88 -25.89
N ASP A 150 12.90 1.55 -25.86
CA ASP A 150 11.75 0.81 -25.34
C ASP A 150 11.97 0.28 -23.91
N ARG A 151 13.15 0.53 -23.32
CA ARG A 151 13.46 0.14 -21.95
C ARG A 151 12.71 1.00 -20.96
N VAL A 152 11.94 0.37 -20.09
CA VAL A 152 11.15 1.05 -19.06
C VAL A 152 12.01 1.37 -17.84
N TRP A 153 12.71 0.36 -17.30
CA TRP A 153 13.39 0.48 -16.01
C TRP A 153 14.58 1.42 -16.02
N GLU A 154 15.34 1.46 -17.12
CA GLU A 154 16.47 2.38 -17.26
C GLU A 154 16.04 3.85 -17.10
N ASN A 155 14.85 4.18 -17.58
CA ASN A 155 14.31 5.55 -17.59
C ASN A 155 13.53 5.91 -16.32
N VAL A 156 12.83 4.94 -15.71
CA VAL A 156 11.93 5.19 -14.56
C VAL A 156 12.51 4.72 -13.22
N MET A 157 13.68 4.10 -13.24
CA MET A 157 14.31 3.52 -12.04
C MET A 157 14.41 4.48 -10.86
N PRO A 158 14.73 5.78 -11.01
CA PRO A 158 14.77 6.69 -9.87
C PRO A 158 13.48 6.71 -9.04
N CYS A 159 12.33 6.52 -9.68
CA CYS A 159 11.03 6.41 -8.98
C CYS A 159 10.85 5.06 -8.28
N PHE A 160 11.50 3.99 -8.75
CA PHE A 160 11.32 2.62 -8.28
C PHE A 160 12.44 2.11 -7.35
N GLU A 161 13.55 2.82 -7.23
CA GLU A 161 14.70 2.37 -6.41
C GLU A 161 14.31 2.04 -4.97
N GLY A 162 13.56 2.91 -4.32
CA GLY A 162 13.07 2.68 -2.97
C GLY A 162 12.15 1.46 -2.89
N LEU A 163 11.22 1.32 -3.83
CA LEU A 163 10.32 0.17 -3.90
C LEU A 163 11.11 -1.14 -4.03
N TYR A 164 12.03 -1.21 -5.00
CA TYR A 164 12.80 -2.41 -5.26
C TYR A 164 13.75 -2.76 -4.12
N PHE A 165 14.35 -1.76 -3.49
CA PHE A 165 15.16 -1.97 -2.30
C PHE A 165 14.34 -2.61 -1.17
N TYR A 166 13.13 -2.13 -0.91
CA TYR A 166 12.31 -2.64 0.18
C TYR A 166 11.60 -3.96 -0.14
N ILE A 167 11.24 -4.22 -1.40
CA ILE A 167 10.81 -5.57 -1.81
C ILE A 167 11.98 -6.55 -1.63
N ASN A 168 13.18 -6.16 -2.01
CA ASN A 168 14.38 -6.98 -1.81
C ASN A 168 14.60 -7.33 -0.34
N LYS A 169 14.48 -6.35 0.58
CA LYS A 169 14.54 -6.60 2.02
C LYS A 169 13.41 -7.51 2.51
N MET A 170 12.19 -7.30 2.03
CA MET A 170 11.06 -8.17 2.35
C MET A 170 11.34 -9.63 1.98
N VAL A 171 11.94 -9.87 0.81
CA VAL A 171 12.17 -11.21 0.27
C VAL A 171 13.38 -11.89 0.92
N LEU A 172 14.47 -11.15 1.17
CA LEU A 172 15.74 -11.74 1.62
C LEU A 172 15.85 -11.86 3.15
N ASP A 173 15.38 -10.88 3.91
CA ASP A 173 15.54 -10.86 5.37
C ASP A 173 14.22 -10.74 6.15
N GLY A 174 13.10 -10.54 5.44
CA GLY A 174 11.78 -10.42 6.05
C GLY A 174 11.63 -9.21 6.98
N SER A 175 12.53 -8.23 6.95
CA SER A 175 12.48 -7.06 7.83
C SER A 175 11.30 -6.12 7.52
N ILE A 176 10.79 -6.15 6.31
CA ILE A 176 9.60 -5.42 5.87
C ILE A 176 8.45 -6.39 5.68
N LYS A 177 7.27 -6.01 6.15
CA LYS A 177 6.08 -6.86 6.10
C LYS A 177 4.99 -6.31 5.18
N HIS A 178 4.86 -4.99 5.13
CA HIS A 178 3.81 -4.31 4.40
C HIS A 178 4.40 -3.24 3.49
N ILE A 179 4.08 -3.29 2.20
CA ILE A 179 4.47 -2.26 1.24
C ILE A 179 3.21 -1.70 0.59
N CYS A 180 3.11 -0.37 0.54
CA CYS A 180 2.14 0.35 -0.27
C CYS A 180 2.86 1.10 -1.39
N LYS A 181 2.51 0.83 -2.64
CA LYS A 181 3.07 1.52 -3.81
C LYS A 181 1.98 2.27 -4.57
N GLN A 182 2.21 3.55 -4.83
CA GLN A 182 1.30 4.39 -5.58
C GLN A 182 2.05 5.11 -6.72
N TYR A 183 1.60 4.87 -7.93
CA TYR A 183 2.21 5.44 -9.14
C TYR A 183 1.14 5.88 -10.13
N PRO A 184 1.39 6.91 -10.93
CA PRO A 184 0.53 7.30 -12.03
C PRO A 184 0.31 6.15 -13.01
N THR A 185 -0.75 6.27 -13.80
CA THR A 185 -1.00 5.34 -14.88
C THR A 185 0.14 5.40 -15.91
N GLY A 186 0.61 4.24 -16.37
CA GLY A 186 1.67 4.15 -17.37
C GLY A 186 3.10 4.24 -16.85
N PHE A 187 3.34 4.30 -15.52
CA PHE A 187 4.67 4.26 -14.93
C PHE A 187 5.25 2.84 -14.80
N GLY A 188 4.52 1.80 -15.16
CA GLY A 188 5.02 0.43 -15.09
C GLY A 188 4.69 -0.31 -13.78
N LYS A 189 3.75 0.18 -12.97
CA LYS A 189 3.41 -0.43 -11.66
C LYS A 189 3.00 -1.90 -11.73
N SER A 190 2.17 -2.31 -12.67
CA SER A 190 1.77 -3.72 -12.83
C SER A 190 2.92 -4.57 -13.39
N PHE A 191 3.77 -3.99 -14.24
CA PHE A 191 4.98 -4.64 -14.73
C PHE A 191 6.00 -4.85 -13.60
N SER A 192 6.11 -3.90 -12.64
CA SER A 192 6.94 -4.08 -11.45
C SER A 192 6.49 -5.27 -10.58
N ASP A 193 5.21 -5.64 -10.59
CA ASP A 193 4.74 -6.84 -9.89
C ASP A 193 5.16 -8.13 -10.59
N ILE A 194 5.13 -8.14 -11.94
CA ILE A 194 5.61 -9.28 -12.73
C ILE A 194 7.07 -9.55 -12.40
N GLU A 195 7.91 -8.51 -12.39
CA GLU A 195 9.32 -8.61 -12.04
C GLU A 195 9.53 -9.07 -10.60
N ALA A 196 8.81 -8.46 -9.65
CA ALA A 196 8.90 -8.82 -8.23
C ALA A 196 8.46 -10.28 -7.99
N ILE A 197 7.37 -10.73 -8.59
CA ILE A 197 6.86 -12.10 -8.44
C ILE A 197 7.84 -13.10 -9.07
N SER A 198 8.35 -12.80 -10.26
CA SER A 198 9.35 -13.65 -10.92
C SER A 198 10.64 -13.75 -10.11
N PHE A 199 11.10 -12.65 -9.53
CA PHE A 199 12.24 -12.63 -8.62
C PHE A 199 11.98 -13.43 -7.33
N ILE A 200 10.80 -13.29 -6.70
CA ILE A 200 10.40 -14.05 -5.50
C ILE A 200 10.48 -15.55 -5.77
N PHE A 201 9.99 -16.00 -6.93
CA PHE A 201 10.11 -17.40 -7.31
C PHE A 201 11.57 -17.80 -7.58
N GLY A 202 12.36 -16.95 -8.23
CA GLY A 202 13.78 -17.20 -8.45
C GLY A 202 14.58 -17.38 -7.16
N ILE A 203 14.24 -16.62 -6.12
CA ILE A 203 14.90 -16.74 -4.82
C ILE A 203 14.57 -18.06 -4.11
N ASN A 204 13.33 -18.50 -4.15
CA ASN A 204 12.91 -19.74 -3.51
C ASN A 204 11.65 -20.33 -4.17
N PRO A 205 11.81 -21.11 -5.24
CA PRO A 205 10.70 -21.63 -6.03
C PRO A 205 9.79 -22.60 -5.28
N ILE A 206 10.35 -23.31 -4.31
CA ILE A 206 9.64 -24.40 -3.61
C ILE A 206 8.75 -23.87 -2.49
N ASN A 207 9.21 -22.82 -1.78
CA ASN A 207 8.59 -22.36 -0.56
C ASN A 207 7.93 -20.97 -0.66
N ASN A 208 8.08 -20.28 -1.79
CA ASN A 208 7.44 -19.00 -2.01
C ASN A 208 6.13 -19.19 -2.78
N ASP A 209 5.01 -19.02 -2.08
CA ASP A 209 3.70 -19.02 -2.70
C ASP A 209 3.20 -17.59 -2.79
N VAL A 210 2.61 -17.24 -3.92
CA VAL A 210 2.17 -15.89 -4.22
C VAL A 210 0.69 -15.88 -4.58
N MET A 211 -0.06 -14.96 -3.98
CA MET A 211 -1.41 -14.60 -4.39
C MET A 211 -1.40 -13.18 -4.95
N LYS A 212 -2.02 -12.97 -6.10
CA LYS A 212 -2.27 -11.62 -6.63
C LYS A 212 -3.76 -11.43 -6.87
N VAL A 213 -4.30 -10.39 -6.25
CA VAL A 213 -5.68 -9.94 -6.49
C VAL A 213 -5.62 -8.68 -7.33
N VAL A 214 -6.36 -8.64 -8.44
CA VAL A 214 -6.45 -7.50 -9.34
C VAL A 214 -7.86 -6.91 -9.33
N GLY A 215 -7.95 -5.58 -9.39
CA GLY A 215 -9.23 -4.89 -9.43
C GLY A 215 -10.04 -5.18 -10.71
N ASN A 216 -9.34 -5.35 -11.84
CA ASN A 216 -9.94 -5.73 -13.11
C ASN A 216 -9.61 -7.19 -13.47
N PRO A 217 -10.58 -8.11 -13.49
CA PRO A 217 -10.33 -9.52 -13.78
C PRO A 217 -9.78 -9.80 -15.18
N THR A 218 -9.95 -8.89 -16.14
CA THR A 218 -9.39 -9.05 -17.50
C THR A 218 -7.86 -9.06 -17.49
N LEU A 219 -7.22 -8.44 -16.49
CA LEU A 219 -5.75 -8.38 -16.37
C LEU A 219 -5.13 -9.68 -15.86
N VAL A 220 -5.92 -10.63 -15.39
CA VAL A 220 -5.41 -11.92 -14.88
C VAL A 220 -4.57 -12.64 -15.94
N SER A 221 -5.06 -12.70 -17.19
CA SER A 221 -4.35 -13.34 -18.29
C SER A 221 -3.02 -12.66 -18.62
N ASP A 222 -3.00 -11.32 -18.61
CA ASP A 222 -1.81 -10.54 -18.94
C ASP A 222 -0.72 -10.72 -17.88
N VAL A 223 -1.10 -10.69 -16.60
CA VAL A 223 -0.18 -10.97 -15.48
C VAL A 223 0.39 -12.38 -15.58
N MET A 224 -0.46 -13.37 -15.85
CA MET A 224 -0.04 -14.75 -16.01
C MET A 224 0.95 -14.92 -17.17
N THR A 225 0.63 -14.35 -18.32
CA THR A 225 1.48 -14.38 -19.50
C THR A 225 2.82 -13.68 -19.26
N GLY A 226 2.80 -12.52 -18.61
CA GLY A 226 4.00 -11.78 -18.27
C GLY A 226 4.94 -12.58 -17.36
N ILE A 227 4.44 -13.20 -16.31
CA ILE A 227 5.24 -14.04 -15.40
C ILE A 227 5.81 -15.24 -16.14
N VAL A 228 5.00 -15.96 -16.93
CA VAL A 228 5.45 -17.13 -17.69
C VAL A 228 6.54 -16.74 -18.70
N ASN A 229 6.36 -15.64 -19.44
CA ASN A 229 7.35 -15.17 -20.39
C ASN A 229 8.66 -14.78 -19.72
N THR A 230 8.60 -14.03 -18.61
CA THR A 230 9.79 -13.66 -17.83
C THR A 230 10.54 -14.90 -17.37
N MET A 231 9.84 -15.82 -16.69
CA MET A 231 10.45 -17.00 -16.09
C MET A 231 10.91 -18.05 -17.11
N SER A 232 10.39 -18.03 -18.34
CA SER A 232 10.80 -18.94 -19.43
C SER A 232 11.93 -18.37 -20.29
N SER A 233 12.42 -17.17 -19.99
CA SER A 233 13.47 -16.52 -20.78
C SER A 233 14.86 -17.07 -20.46
N ALA A 234 15.77 -17.05 -21.46
CA ALA A 234 17.15 -17.43 -21.27
C ALA A 234 17.89 -16.57 -20.22
N ARG A 235 17.50 -15.28 -20.10
CA ARG A 235 18.04 -14.39 -19.08
C ARG A 235 17.65 -14.79 -17.68
N TYR A 236 16.40 -15.16 -17.47
CA TYR A 236 15.94 -15.65 -16.17
C TYR A 236 16.71 -16.90 -15.72
N ALA A 237 16.92 -17.84 -16.64
CA ALA A 237 17.73 -19.03 -16.35
C ALA A 237 19.19 -18.73 -16.04
N LYS A 238 19.75 -17.70 -16.66
CA LYS A 238 21.11 -17.27 -16.38
C LYS A 238 21.23 -16.67 -14.98
N VAL A 239 20.20 -15.93 -14.51
CA VAL A 239 20.13 -15.40 -13.15
C VAL A 239 19.88 -16.52 -12.14
N PHE A 240 18.95 -17.42 -12.45
CA PHE A 240 18.50 -18.52 -11.59
C PHE A 240 18.77 -19.89 -12.19
N PRO A 241 20.05 -20.32 -12.32
CA PRO A 241 20.43 -21.56 -13.00
C PRO A 241 19.93 -22.82 -12.28
N TYR A 242 19.43 -22.68 -11.06
CA TYR A 242 18.81 -23.76 -10.30
C TYR A 242 17.71 -24.47 -11.06
N TYR A 243 16.89 -23.71 -11.79
CA TYR A 243 15.78 -24.28 -12.56
C TYR A 243 16.27 -25.14 -13.72
N ALA A 244 17.31 -24.69 -14.43
CA ALA A 244 17.92 -25.46 -15.52
C ALA A 244 18.50 -26.79 -15.05
N GLN A 245 19.08 -26.83 -13.86
CA GLN A 245 19.66 -28.04 -13.26
C GLN A 245 18.59 -28.97 -12.69
N PHE A 246 17.51 -28.41 -12.10
CA PHE A 246 16.47 -29.18 -11.45
C PHE A 246 15.65 -30.02 -12.44
N ASN A 247 15.43 -29.52 -13.64
CA ASN A 247 14.59 -30.18 -14.63
C ASN A 247 15.33 -31.21 -15.51
N GLY A 248 16.66 -31.27 -15.46
CA GLY A 248 17.46 -32.24 -16.20
C GLY A 248 17.28 -32.23 -17.71
N LYS A 249 16.63 -31.22 -18.26
CA LYS A 249 16.37 -30.97 -19.69
C LYS A 249 16.98 -29.64 -20.10
N GLU A 250 17.18 -29.44 -21.37
CA GLU A 250 17.56 -28.16 -21.96
C GLU A 250 16.50 -27.06 -21.79
N GLU A 251 15.27 -27.43 -21.39
CA GLU A 251 14.25 -26.48 -20.99
C GLU A 251 14.64 -25.83 -19.66
N ILE A 252 14.90 -24.55 -19.73
CA ILE A 252 15.42 -23.71 -18.68
C ILE A 252 14.51 -23.71 -17.44
N PHE A 253 13.20 -23.99 -17.65
CA PHE A 253 12.23 -23.82 -16.60
C PHE A 253 10.89 -24.44 -16.99
N SER A 254 10.31 -25.20 -16.12
CA SER A 254 9.02 -25.84 -16.39
C SER A 254 7.95 -25.33 -15.42
N ILE A 255 7.03 -24.52 -15.92
CA ILE A 255 5.81 -24.12 -15.21
C ILE A 255 4.62 -24.84 -15.82
N CYS A 256 3.85 -25.54 -14.98
CA CYS A 256 2.56 -26.07 -15.39
C CYS A 256 1.50 -24.98 -15.24
N ARG A 257 0.94 -24.52 -16.34
CA ARG A 257 -0.20 -23.60 -16.36
C ARG A 257 -1.50 -24.41 -16.25
N ILE A 258 -2.24 -24.18 -15.17
CA ILE A 258 -3.59 -24.71 -15.00
C ILE A 258 -4.55 -23.52 -15.09
N SER A 259 -5.41 -23.51 -16.10
CA SER A 259 -6.47 -22.52 -16.26
C SER A 259 -7.79 -23.14 -15.78
N GLN A 260 -8.38 -22.59 -14.73
CA GLN A 260 -9.72 -22.94 -14.28
C GLN A 260 -10.60 -21.69 -14.32
N GLY A 261 -11.41 -21.57 -15.35
CA GLY A 261 -12.29 -20.40 -15.52
C GLY A 261 -11.52 -19.08 -15.53
N ASN A 262 -11.91 -18.13 -14.68
CA ASN A 262 -11.28 -16.81 -14.55
C ASN A 262 -10.08 -16.78 -13.59
N GLN A 263 -9.66 -17.91 -13.03
CA GLN A 263 -8.54 -17.99 -12.09
C GLN A 263 -7.26 -18.44 -12.79
N GLY A 264 -6.22 -17.61 -12.67
CA GLY A 264 -4.89 -17.96 -13.13
C GLY A 264 -4.13 -18.74 -12.05
N ILE A 265 -3.82 -20.00 -12.30
CA ILE A 265 -3.04 -20.85 -11.40
C ILE A 265 -1.77 -21.30 -12.09
N LEU A 266 -0.62 -21.09 -11.42
CA LEU A 266 0.66 -21.69 -11.81
C LEU A 266 1.13 -22.65 -10.73
N VAL A 267 1.69 -23.77 -11.17
CA VAL A 267 2.40 -24.72 -10.30
C VAL A 267 3.83 -24.81 -10.79
N ILE A 268 4.77 -24.52 -9.90
CA ILE A 268 6.20 -24.62 -10.20
C ILE A 268 6.62 -26.07 -10.00
N ASN A 269 7.36 -26.63 -10.96
CA ASN A 269 7.88 -27.98 -10.87
C ASN A 269 8.74 -28.17 -9.61
N GLY A 270 8.52 -29.29 -8.93
CA GLY A 270 9.15 -29.59 -7.65
C GLY A 270 8.43 -29.01 -6.43
N SER A 271 7.45 -28.10 -6.61
CA SER A 271 6.60 -27.66 -5.51
C SER A 271 5.65 -28.79 -5.08
N LYS A 272 5.57 -29.04 -3.79
CA LYS A 272 4.59 -29.97 -3.20
C LYS A 272 3.19 -29.34 -3.07
N ARG A 273 3.02 -28.07 -3.44
CA ARG A 273 1.78 -27.32 -3.28
C ARG A 273 0.98 -27.30 -4.56
N PRO A 274 -0.35 -27.42 -4.48
CA PRO A 274 -1.22 -27.44 -5.65
C PRO A 274 -1.31 -26.08 -6.36
N LYS A 275 -0.92 -24.99 -5.68
CA LYS A 275 -0.94 -23.63 -6.21
C LYS A 275 0.31 -22.89 -5.73
N SER A 276 1.30 -22.71 -6.59
CA SER A 276 2.45 -21.85 -6.29
C SER A 276 2.10 -20.37 -6.51
N PHE A 277 1.29 -20.09 -7.54
CA PHE A 277 0.75 -18.78 -7.84
C PHE A 277 -0.76 -18.84 -8.08
N LEU A 278 -1.48 -17.88 -7.50
CA LEU A 278 -2.89 -17.64 -7.75
C LEU A 278 -3.08 -16.18 -8.13
N CYS A 279 -3.61 -15.91 -9.33
CA CYS A 279 -4.04 -14.59 -9.77
C CYS A 279 -5.55 -14.59 -10.00
N CYS A 280 -6.28 -13.66 -9.39
CA CYS A 280 -7.73 -13.59 -9.52
C CYS A 280 -8.24 -12.15 -9.43
N GLY A 281 -9.46 -11.93 -9.93
CA GLY A 281 -10.17 -10.65 -9.77
C GLY A 281 -10.64 -10.43 -8.33
N LYS A 282 -10.84 -9.19 -7.92
CA LYS A 282 -11.26 -8.80 -6.56
C LYS A 282 -12.61 -9.39 -6.12
N GLU A 283 -13.46 -9.74 -7.08
CA GLU A 283 -14.80 -10.30 -6.82
C GLU A 283 -14.81 -11.83 -6.78
N THR A 284 -13.67 -12.46 -7.10
CA THR A 284 -13.56 -13.92 -7.13
C THR A 284 -13.54 -14.48 -5.71
N ALA A 285 -14.37 -15.47 -5.44
CA ALA A 285 -14.30 -16.24 -4.20
C ALA A 285 -12.98 -17.02 -4.14
N ILE A 286 -12.23 -16.83 -3.07
CA ILE A 286 -10.97 -17.53 -2.84
C ILE A 286 -11.20 -18.54 -1.72
N ASP A 287 -11.44 -19.78 -2.11
CA ASP A 287 -11.60 -20.87 -1.14
C ASP A 287 -10.30 -21.65 -0.99
N GLY A 288 -9.83 -21.77 0.25
CA GLY A 288 -8.59 -22.46 0.57
C GLY A 288 -7.33 -21.70 0.13
N GLY A 289 -6.19 -22.36 0.27
CA GLY A 289 -4.87 -21.77 -0.02
C GLY A 289 -4.35 -20.86 1.11
N ARG A 290 -3.04 -20.90 1.29
CA ARG A 290 -2.28 -20.02 2.17
C ARG A 290 -1.07 -19.52 1.39
N PHE A 291 -0.80 -18.23 1.42
CA PHE A 291 0.21 -17.61 0.59
C PHE A 291 1.17 -16.78 1.45
N LYS A 292 2.45 -16.96 1.19
CA LYS A 292 3.51 -16.23 1.86
C LYS A 292 3.55 -14.77 1.40
N TYR A 293 3.37 -14.53 0.09
CA TYR A 293 3.33 -13.18 -0.51
C TYR A 293 1.95 -12.92 -1.09
N ARG A 294 1.39 -11.74 -0.78
CA ARG A 294 0.08 -11.33 -1.28
C ARG A 294 0.19 -9.95 -1.92
N PHE A 295 -0.22 -9.86 -3.16
CA PHE A 295 -0.25 -8.65 -3.97
C PHE A 295 -1.69 -8.21 -4.18
N TYR A 296 -1.95 -6.93 -4.01
CA TYR A 296 -3.24 -6.29 -4.27
C TYR A 296 -3.01 -5.16 -5.26
N ASP A 297 -3.51 -5.29 -6.50
CA ASP A 297 -3.18 -4.38 -7.59
C ASP A 297 -4.44 -3.71 -8.16
N ASP A 298 -4.42 -2.37 -8.18
CA ASP A 298 -5.51 -1.53 -8.69
C ASP A 298 -6.90 -1.96 -8.20
N ILE A 299 -7.04 -2.26 -6.91
CA ILE A 299 -8.30 -2.74 -6.30
C ILE A 299 -9.43 -1.72 -6.51
N CYS A 300 -9.18 -0.43 -6.29
CA CYS A 300 -10.09 0.63 -6.68
C CYS A 300 -10.00 0.85 -8.20
N ARG A 301 -11.13 0.83 -8.88
CA ARG A 301 -11.22 1.10 -10.32
C ARG A 301 -11.65 2.55 -10.54
N SER A 302 -11.24 3.14 -11.65
CA SER A 302 -11.59 4.52 -12.02
C SER A 302 -13.10 4.80 -11.97
N LYS A 303 -13.94 3.84 -12.39
CA LYS A 303 -15.41 3.96 -12.33
C LYS A 303 -15.98 3.98 -10.92
N ASP A 304 -15.24 3.48 -9.94
CA ASP A 304 -15.66 3.34 -8.55
C ASP A 304 -15.05 4.44 -7.65
N LYS A 305 -14.30 5.39 -8.22
CA LYS A 305 -13.50 6.40 -7.51
C LYS A 305 -14.28 7.23 -6.46
N GLU A 306 -15.54 7.50 -6.72
CA GLU A 306 -16.42 8.27 -5.84
C GLU A 306 -17.43 7.41 -5.08
N ASN A 307 -17.40 6.08 -5.28
CA ASN A 307 -18.38 5.17 -4.69
C ASN A 307 -17.88 4.61 -3.35
N ILE A 308 -18.23 5.28 -2.28
CA ILE A 308 -17.85 4.90 -0.91
C ILE A 308 -18.30 3.49 -0.56
N ASN A 309 -19.49 3.06 -1.01
CA ASN A 309 -19.99 1.71 -0.76
C ASN A 309 -19.09 0.63 -1.41
N GLU A 310 -18.53 0.89 -2.60
CA GLU A 310 -17.57 -0.03 -3.20
C GLU A 310 -16.24 -0.03 -2.44
N HIS A 311 -15.76 1.11 -1.98
CA HIS A 311 -14.58 1.18 -1.11
C HIS A 311 -14.78 0.39 0.20
N ASP A 312 -15.96 0.46 0.79
CA ASP A 312 -16.31 -0.33 1.98
C ASP A 312 -16.33 -1.82 1.70
N LYS A 313 -16.91 -2.24 0.57
CA LYS A 313 -16.92 -3.65 0.15
C LYS A 313 -15.50 -4.17 -0.11
N ASP A 314 -14.67 -3.39 -0.80
CA ASP A 314 -13.28 -3.78 -1.07
C ASP A 314 -12.48 -3.93 0.22
N TRP A 315 -12.68 -3.04 1.19
CA TRP A 315 -12.05 -3.13 2.50
C TRP A 315 -12.57 -4.31 3.33
N ALA A 316 -13.86 -4.62 3.26
CA ALA A 316 -14.44 -5.81 3.88
C ALA A 316 -13.85 -7.09 3.27
N ARG A 317 -13.78 -7.19 1.93
CA ARG A 317 -13.15 -8.33 1.24
C ARG A 317 -11.70 -8.53 1.68
N TYR A 318 -10.92 -7.46 1.82
CA TYR A 318 -9.57 -7.54 2.32
C TYR A 318 -9.52 -8.16 3.72
N ASN A 319 -10.31 -7.66 4.66
CA ASN A 319 -10.29 -8.14 6.04
C ASN A 319 -10.86 -9.54 6.19
N ASP A 320 -11.93 -9.87 5.47
CA ASP A 320 -12.70 -11.10 5.64
C ASP A 320 -12.20 -12.26 4.78
N CYS A 321 -11.59 -11.96 3.64
CA CYS A 321 -11.14 -12.97 2.69
C CYS A 321 -9.63 -12.94 2.49
N TRP A 322 -9.07 -11.86 1.89
CA TRP A 322 -7.71 -11.88 1.37
C TRP A 322 -6.65 -11.91 2.46
N LYS A 323 -6.81 -11.11 3.51
CA LYS A 323 -5.90 -11.10 4.65
C LYS A 323 -5.85 -12.47 5.34
N LYS A 324 -6.98 -13.16 5.43
CA LYS A 324 -7.08 -14.50 6.04
C LYS A 324 -6.36 -15.60 5.24
N ARG A 325 -5.84 -15.30 4.03
CA ARG A 325 -5.03 -16.21 3.23
C ARG A 325 -3.53 -16.11 3.55
N GLU A 326 -3.17 -15.52 4.68
CA GLU A 326 -1.79 -15.52 5.16
C GLU A 326 -1.30 -16.92 5.50
N TYR A 327 -0.02 -17.16 5.21
CA TYR A 327 0.64 -18.43 5.51
C TYR A 327 0.78 -18.62 7.02
N ASP A 328 1.38 -17.64 7.68
CA ASP A 328 1.44 -17.49 9.12
C ASP A 328 1.63 -15.99 9.49
N GLN A 329 1.47 -15.66 10.77
CA GLN A 329 1.56 -14.27 11.21
C GLN A 329 2.98 -13.67 11.15
N TYR A 330 4.04 -14.47 11.04
CA TYR A 330 5.44 -14.01 11.04
C TYR A 330 6.02 -13.92 9.64
N ASN A 331 5.74 -14.92 8.79
CA ASN A 331 6.34 -15.10 7.46
C ASN A 331 5.38 -14.79 6.32
N SER A 332 4.43 -13.90 6.55
CA SER A 332 3.49 -13.46 5.54
C SER A 332 3.67 -11.99 5.21
N PHE A 333 3.70 -11.67 3.93
CA PHE A 333 4.09 -10.39 3.38
C PHE A 333 3.01 -9.85 2.45
N GLU A 334 2.82 -8.54 2.45
CA GLU A 334 1.78 -7.89 1.63
C GLU A 334 2.36 -6.71 0.84
N ILE A 335 1.97 -6.62 -0.42
CA ILE A 335 2.27 -5.52 -1.31
C ILE A 335 0.96 -5.02 -1.91
N ALA A 336 0.52 -3.85 -1.49
CA ALA A 336 -0.64 -3.16 -2.04
C ALA A 336 -0.20 -2.10 -3.03
N GLY A 337 -0.71 -2.13 -4.24
CA GLY A 337 -0.31 -1.21 -5.30
C GLY A 337 -1.47 -0.69 -6.12
N GLY A 338 -1.25 0.44 -6.77
CA GLY A 338 -2.23 1.01 -7.68
C GLY A 338 -2.05 2.51 -7.89
N THR A 339 -3.06 3.09 -8.52
CA THR A 339 -3.25 4.54 -8.63
C THR A 339 -4.14 4.99 -7.46
N ALA A 340 -3.82 6.12 -6.83
CA ALA A 340 -4.69 6.72 -5.84
C ALA A 340 -5.90 7.39 -6.53
N TYR A 341 -7.10 7.09 -6.08
CA TYR A 341 -8.32 7.68 -6.62
C TYR A 341 -9.05 8.56 -5.59
N SER A 342 -9.01 8.16 -4.33
CA SER A 342 -9.76 8.80 -3.25
C SER A 342 -9.03 8.68 -1.93
N ILE A 343 -9.25 9.63 -1.02
CA ILE A 343 -8.79 9.53 0.37
C ILE A 343 -9.47 8.36 1.13
N TYR A 344 -10.49 7.75 0.57
CA TYR A 344 -11.27 6.65 1.16
C TYR A 344 -11.05 5.32 0.44
N ASP A 345 -10.23 5.28 -0.60
CA ASP A 345 -9.98 4.07 -1.37
C ASP A 345 -9.19 3.01 -0.58
N PHE A 346 -9.03 1.85 -1.19
CA PHE A 346 -8.31 0.72 -0.60
C PHE A 346 -6.88 1.08 -0.16
N LEU A 347 -6.12 1.81 -1.00
CA LEU A 347 -4.73 2.16 -0.72
C LEU A 347 -4.61 3.17 0.43
N SER A 348 -5.51 4.14 0.48
CA SER A 348 -5.57 5.13 1.57
C SER A 348 -5.85 4.45 2.91
N ARG A 349 -6.81 3.52 2.96
CA ARG A 349 -7.12 2.73 4.16
C ARG A 349 -5.99 1.77 4.54
N TYR A 350 -5.33 1.17 3.54
CA TYR A 350 -4.19 0.30 3.78
C TYR A 350 -3.02 1.08 4.41
N LYS A 351 -2.69 2.25 3.87
CA LYS A 351 -1.69 3.16 4.46
C LYS A 351 -2.05 3.56 5.89
N GLU A 352 -3.29 3.92 6.13
CA GLU A 352 -3.76 4.29 7.46
C GLU A 352 -3.62 3.15 8.46
N LYS A 353 -4.07 1.95 8.11
CA LYS A 353 -4.02 0.74 8.93
C LYS A 353 -2.60 0.41 9.40
N PHE A 354 -1.62 0.56 8.54
CA PHE A 354 -0.21 0.24 8.85
C PHE A 354 0.60 1.46 9.28
N GLY A 355 -0.06 2.58 9.55
CA GLY A 355 0.51 3.73 10.23
C GLY A 355 1.36 4.64 9.35
N ALA A 356 0.91 4.91 8.12
CA ALA A 356 1.59 5.83 7.20
C ALA A 356 1.78 7.24 7.79
N LYS A 357 0.84 7.75 8.59
CA LYS A 357 0.98 9.06 9.29
C LYS A 357 2.19 9.14 10.24
N LYS A 358 2.72 8.00 10.70
CA LYS A 358 3.91 7.91 11.54
C LYS A 358 5.16 7.47 10.77
N ALA A 359 5.04 7.27 9.47
CA ALA A 359 6.16 6.94 8.61
C ALA A 359 7.01 8.18 8.39
N VAL A 360 8.33 7.99 8.40
CA VAL A 360 9.31 9.05 8.17
C VAL A 360 9.92 8.90 6.78
N PRO A 361 10.32 10.01 6.13
CA PRO A 361 11.00 9.95 4.84
C PRO A 361 12.29 9.13 4.93
N ASP A 362 12.55 8.28 3.94
CA ASP A 362 13.84 7.63 3.77
C ASP A 362 14.83 8.62 3.14
N THR A 363 15.95 8.86 3.79
CA THR A 363 16.96 9.81 3.30
C THR A 363 17.69 9.34 2.04
N ARG A 364 17.59 8.04 1.70
CA ARG A 364 18.27 7.42 0.54
C ARG A 364 17.41 7.43 -0.72
N PHE A 365 16.09 7.37 -0.57
CA PHE A 365 15.15 7.19 -1.68
C PHE A 365 14.04 8.22 -1.61
N LYS A 366 13.98 9.07 -2.64
CA LYS A 366 12.89 10.03 -2.78
C LYS A 366 11.53 9.30 -2.86
N TYR A 367 10.48 9.93 -2.40
CA TYR A 367 9.10 9.40 -2.39
C TYR A 367 8.88 8.15 -1.52
N THR A 368 9.85 7.77 -0.72
CA THR A 368 9.79 6.58 0.14
C THR A 368 9.68 6.97 1.61
N PHE A 369 8.70 6.38 2.30
CA PHE A 369 8.44 6.63 3.72
C PHE A 369 8.39 5.30 4.47
N VAL A 370 9.02 5.24 5.63
CA VAL A 370 9.20 4.01 6.41
C VAL A 370 8.61 4.16 7.81
N ASN A 371 7.85 3.18 8.25
CA ASN A 371 7.45 3.02 9.63
C ASN A 371 8.02 1.70 10.16
N GLU A 372 9.12 1.78 10.89
CA GLU A 372 9.82 0.60 11.42
C GLU A 372 8.98 -0.18 12.42
N ASN A 373 8.16 0.50 13.24
CA ASN A 373 7.34 -0.14 14.27
C ASN A 373 6.32 -1.13 13.69
N THR A 374 5.78 -0.80 12.52
CA THR A 374 4.81 -1.65 11.81
C THR A 374 5.44 -2.45 10.67
N ARG A 375 6.74 -2.28 10.44
CA ARG A 375 7.48 -2.87 9.30
C ARG A 375 6.83 -2.51 7.95
N PHE A 376 6.34 -1.27 7.85
CA PHE A 376 5.60 -0.74 6.72
C PHE A 376 6.45 0.25 5.91
N VAL A 377 6.30 0.18 4.59
CA VAL A 377 6.90 1.12 3.65
C VAL A 377 5.84 1.64 2.69
N SER A 378 5.85 2.93 2.45
CA SER A 378 5.04 3.58 1.42
C SER A 378 5.94 4.24 0.38
N VAL A 379 5.66 3.98 -0.89
CA VAL A 379 6.26 4.68 -2.02
C VAL A 379 5.14 5.30 -2.84
N SER A 380 5.12 6.64 -2.94
CA SER A 380 4.04 7.38 -3.63
C SER A 380 4.65 8.38 -4.62
N CYS A 381 5.15 7.86 -5.75
CA CYS A 381 5.82 8.68 -6.76
C CYS A 381 4.81 9.58 -7.49
N PRO A 382 4.98 10.92 -7.47
CA PRO A 382 4.14 11.85 -8.24
C PRO A 382 4.60 11.93 -9.70
N LYS A 383 3.74 12.39 -10.60
CA LYS A 383 4.10 12.68 -12.01
C LYS A 383 4.97 13.93 -12.14
N LEU A 384 4.65 14.97 -11.35
CA LEU A 384 5.50 16.14 -11.16
C LEU A 384 6.12 16.11 -9.77
N ASP A 385 7.42 16.29 -9.70
CA ASP A 385 8.15 16.40 -8.45
C ASP A 385 7.63 17.56 -7.60
N PHE A 386 7.38 17.33 -6.31
CA PHE A 386 6.80 18.34 -5.42
C PHE A 386 7.72 19.54 -5.15
N ASP A 387 9.04 19.37 -5.26
CA ASP A 387 10.01 20.40 -4.96
C ASP A 387 10.36 21.24 -6.20
N THR A 388 10.52 20.57 -7.35
CA THR A 388 10.99 21.20 -8.60
C THR A 388 9.88 21.50 -9.60
N ASP A 389 8.71 20.90 -9.42
CA ASP A 389 7.59 20.93 -10.38
C ASP A 389 7.98 20.42 -11.78
N GLU A 390 8.96 19.50 -11.85
CA GLU A 390 9.41 18.87 -13.09
C GLU A 390 8.92 17.42 -13.17
N SER A 391 8.81 16.89 -14.40
CA SER A 391 8.41 15.50 -14.59
C SER A 391 9.39 14.53 -13.93
N THR A 392 8.87 13.59 -13.18
CA THR A 392 9.64 12.50 -12.55
C THR A 392 9.99 11.38 -13.56
N TYR A 393 9.32 11.37 -14.71
CA TYR A 393 9.58 10.45 -15.82
C TYR A 393 9.63 11.21 -17.18
N PRO A 394 10.65 12.08 -17.39
CA PRO A 394 10.70 12.96 -18.54
C PRO A 394 10.88 12.22 -19.88
N ALA A 395 11.39 11.00 -19.89
CA ALA A 395 11.52 10.18 -21.10
C ALA A 395 10.15 9.81 -21.71
N LYS A 396 9.09 9.82 -20.92
CA LYS A 396 7.73 9.47 -21.35
C LYS A 396 6.74 10.62 -21.25
N TYR A 397 6.85 11.44 -20.21
CA TYR A 397 5.92 12.52 -19.91
C TYR A 397 6.70 13.83 -19.78
N SER A 398 6.52 14.75 -20.71
CA SER A 398 7.17 16.06 -20.60
C SER A 398 6.59 16.87 -19.44
N THR A 399 7.40 17.73 -18.85
CA THR A 399 6.96 18.65 -17.80
C THR A 399 5.84 19.57 -18.27
N ALA A 400 5.90 20.03 -19.53
CA ALA A 400 4.90 20.93 -20.11
C ALA A 400 3.52 20.25 -20.21
N GLU A 401 3.47 19.03 -20.74
CA GLU A 401 2.24 18.24 -20.85
C GLU A 401 1.64 17.93 -19.49
N ALA A 402 2.47 17.54 -18.51
CA ALA A 402 2.02 17.24 -17.15
C ALA A 402 1.43 18.48 -16.44
N ARG A 403 2.03 19.68 -16.67
CA ARG A 403 1.48 20.94 -16.15
C ARG A 403 0.18 21.33 -16.86
N GLU A 404 0.06 21.12 -18.14
CA GLU A 404 -1.19 21.36 -18.89
C GLU A 404 -2.31 20.44 -18.39
N GLU A 405 -2.02 19.16 -18.20
CA GLU A 405 -2.96 18.19 -17.63
C GLU A 405 -3.44 18.62 -16.23
N ARG A 406 -2.52 19.07 -15.38
CA ARG A 406 -2.84 19.62 -14.07
C ARG A 406 -3.76 20.83 -14.15
N ASN A 407 -3.49 21.76 -15.06
CA ASN A 407 -4.29 22.98 -15.22
C ASN A 407 -5.69 22.67 -15.76
N ARG A 408 -5.85 21.61 -16.55
CA ARG A 408 -7.14 21.19 -17.11
C ARG A 408 -8.07 20.58 -16.05
N ASP A 409 -7.55 19.72 -15.19
CA ASP A 409 -8.29 19.08 -14.10
C ASP A 409 -7.35 18.83 -12.92
N MET A 410 -7.22 19.87 -12.09
CA MET A 410 -6.37 19.84 -10.89
C MET A 410 -6.73 18.68 -9.96
N ARG A 411 -8.03 18.41 -9.77
CA ARG A 411 -8.48 17.41 -8.81
C ARG A 411 -8.12 15.99 -9.24
N THR A 412 -8.47 15.61 -10.47
CA THR A 412 -8.10 14.32 -11.05
C THR A 412 -6.58 14.17 -11.10
N PHE A 413 -5.87 15.23 -11.48
CA PHE A 413 -4.41 15.24 -11.51
C PHE A 413 -3.79 15.00 -10.12
N MET A 414 -4.27 15.70 -9.08
CA MET A 414 -3.77 15.50 -7.71
C MET A 414 -4.02 14.07 -7.22
N ALA A 415 -5.16 13.48 -7.53
CA ALA A 415 -5.44 12.11 -7.14
C ALA A 415 -4.59 11.11 -7.93
N MET A 416 -4.75 11.06 -9.25
CA MET A 416 -4.27 9.97 -10.09
C MET A 416 -2.81 10.15 -10.53
N GLU A 417 -2.37 11.40 -10.72
CA GLU A 417 -1.03 11.69 -11.24
C GLU A 417 -0.07 12.11 -10.12
N GLN A 418 -0.53 12.88 -9.11
CA GLN A 418 0.29 13.25 -7.96
C GLN A 418 0.19 12.28 -6.78
N GLN A 419 -0.68 11.27 -6.86
CA GLN A 419 -0.92 10.27 -5.80
C GLN A 419 -1.30 10.91 -4.44
N SER A 420 -1.91 12.09 -4.50
CA SER A 420 -2.32 12.91 -3.37
C SER A 420 -3.78 13.34 -3.53
N PRO A 421 -4.74 12.39 -3.41
CA PRO A 421 -6.15 12.68 -3.62
C PRO A 421 -6.64 13.72 -2.62
N LEU A 422 -7.39 14.69 -3.13
CA LEU A 422 -8.05 15.72 -2.34
C LEU A 422 -9.41 15.19 -1.82
N PRO A 423 -9.89 15.70 -0.68
CA PRO A 423 -11.25 15.44 -0.23
C PRO A 423 -12.27 15.77 -1.31
N PRO A 424 -13.43 15.10 -1.37
CA PRO A 424 -14.49 15.44 -2.31
C PRO A 424 -14.87 16.93 -2.24
N GLU A 425 -15.11 17.58 -3.38
CA GLU A 425 -15.61 18.95 -3.41
C GLU A 425 -16.90 19.09 -2.63
N GLY A 426 -17.02 20.15 -1.85
CA GLY A 426 -18.18 20.37 -1.01
C GLY A 426 -18.26 19.46 0.23
N THR A 427 -17.25 18.63 0.53
CA THR A 427 -17.22 17.88 1.79
C THR A 427 -17.01 18.84 2.96
N PRO A 428 -18.04 19.12 3.76
CA PRO A 428 -17.94 20.10 4.84
C PRO A 428 -17.18 19.56 6.05
N TYR A 429 -17.11 18.22 6.18
CA TYR A 429 -16.51 17.55 7.32
C TYR A 429 -15.48 16.53 6.84
N TYR A 430 -14.24 16.62 7.34
CA TYR A 430 -13.18 15.64 7.14
C TYR A 430 -12.31 15.56 8.39
N TRP A 431 -11.61 14.47 8.58
CA TRP A 431 -10.95 14.19 9.86
C TRP A 431 -10.04 15.32 10.36
N ASP A 432 -9.34 16.00 9.46
CA ASP A 432 -8.38 17.03 9.87
C ASP A 432 -9.04 18.39 10.20
N ASN A 433 -10.33 18.61 9.88
CA ASN A 433 -11.05 19.81 10.31
C ASN A 433 -11.98 19.56 11.50
N LEU A 434 -12.19 18.29 11.89
CA LEU A 434 -12.95 17.98 13.10
C LEU A 434 -12.11 18.21 14.36
N ARG A 435 -12.73 18.73 15.40
CA ARG A 435 -12.12 18.86 16.73
C ARG A 435 -12.22 17.51 17.45
N LEU A 436 -11.11 16.76 17.49
CA LEU A 436 -11.06 15.44 18.07
C LEU A 436 -10.68 15.48 19.56
N TYR A 437 -11.15 14.48 20.32
CA TYR A 437 -10.72 14.23 21.70
C TYR A 437 -10.29 12.78 21.86
N THR A 438 -9.32 12.53 22.75
CA THR A 438 -8.87 11.21 23.20
C THR A 438 -9.38 10.88 24.59
N ASP A 439 -9.64 11.93 25.38
CA ASP A 439 -10.09 11.80 26.76
C ASP A 439 -11.25 12.74 27.03
N LEU A 440 -12.23 12.26 27.78
CA LEU A 440 -13.34 13.08 28.22
C LEU A 440 -12.98 13.83 29.50
N PRO A 441 -13.37 15.10 29.67
CA PRO A 441 -13.26 15.77 30.95
C PRO A 441 -13.94 14.97 32.07
N ALA A 442 -13.42 15.07 33.27
CA ALA A 442 -14.05 14.45 34.45
C ALA A 442 -15.48 14.99 34.66
N LYS A 443 -16.39 14.15 35.17
CA LYS A 443 -17.76 14.53 35.48
C LYS A 443 -17.81 15.54 36.63
N GLU A 444 -18.86 16.35 36.69
CA GLU A 444 -19.08 17.32 37.77
C GLU A 444 -19.16 16.66 39.13
N CYS A 445 -19.85 15.53 39.27
CA CYS A 445 -19.95 14.77 40.49
C CYS A 445 -18.57 14.29 41.01
N ASN A 446 -17.54 14.28 40.17
CA ASN A 446 -16.17 13.92 40.52
C ASN A 446 -15.22 15.16 40.52
N GLY A 447 -15.76 16.35 40.68
CA GLY A 447 -14.98 17.61 40.69
C GLY A 447 -14.49 18.10 39.32
N GLY A 448 -15.02 17.55 38.24
CA GLY A 448 -14.70 17.92 36.86
C GLY A 448 -15.63 18.99 36.29
N THR A 449 -15.58 19.17 34.99
CA THR A 449 -16.32 20.21 34.27
C THR A 449 -17.40 19.67 33.32
N ARG A 450 -17.40 18.36 33.07
CA ARG A 450 -18.38 17.73 32.18
C ARG A 450 -19.68 17.45 32.94
N SER A 451 -20.81 17.88 32.35
CA SER A 451 -22.15 17.57 32.90
C SER A 451 -22.33 16.08 33.20
N ASP A 452 -23.00 15.78 34.31
CA ASP A 452 -23.38 14.40 34.68
C ASP A 452 -24.54 13.86 33.83
N PHE A 453 -25.22 14.74 33.12
CA PHE A 453 -26.35 14.45 32.24
C PHE A 453 -25.96 14.64 30.77
N SER A 454 -26.55 13.83 29.90
CA SER A 454 -26.35 13.95 28.45
C SER A 454 -27.54 14.60 27.77
N TRP A 455 -27.29 15.03 26.53
CA TRP A 455 -28.26 15.55 25.58
C TRP A 455 -28.21 14.69 24.32
N ALA A 456 -29.33 14.57 23.59
CA ALA A 456 -29.40 13.68 22.45
C ALA A 456 -30.15 14.30 21.26
N ALA A 457 -29.85 13.77 20.07
CA ALA A 457 -30.63 13.97 18.87
C ALA A 457 -30.99 12.62 18.26
N LEU A 458 -32.20 12.53 17.70
CA LEU A 458 -32.73 11.31 17.09
C LEU A 458 -33.36 11.64 15.72
N ASP A 459 -32.80 11.04 14.68
CA ASP A 459 -33.39 10.98 13.35
C ASP A 459 -33.83 9.54 13.05
N LEU A 460 -35.09 9.36 12.68
CA LEU A 460 -35.66 8.06 12.35
C LEU A 460 -36.00 7.99 10.85
N PRO A 461 -35.63 6.88 10.17
CA PRO A 461 -35.78 6.77 8.74
C PRO A 461 -37.26 6.74 8.31
N ARG A 462 -37.53 7.31 7.14
CA ARG A 462 -38.85 7.31 6.51
C ARG A 462 -39.19 6.01 5.77
N LYS A 463 -38.21 5.34 5.21
CA LYS A 463 -38.36 4.08 4.43
C LYS A 463 -37.09 3.23 4.54
N GLY A 464 -37.24 1.93 4.32
CA GLY A 464 -36.30 0.84 4.62
C GLY A 464 -34.85 0.87 4.14
N ASN A 465 -34.36 1.98 3.62
CA ASN A 465 -32.96 2.08 3.17
C ASN A 465 -32.08 3.12 3.92
N ASN A 466 -32.69 3.89 4.83
CA ASN A 466 -32.00 4.91 5.61
C ASN A 466 -31.65 4.38 7.00
N TYR A 467 -30.68 5.05 7.66
CA TYR A 467 -30.28 4.69 9.02
C TYR A 467 -31.13 5.38 10.06
N ALA A 468 -31.44 4.66 11.14
CA ALA A 468 -31.88 5.28 12.39
C ALA A 468 -30.61 5.81 13.09
N ALA A 469 -30.59 7.11 13.38
CA ALA A 469 -29.42 7.78 13.96
C ALA A 469 -29.80 8.43 15.30
N LEU A 470 -29.27 7.89 16.41
CA LEU A 470 -29.25 8.53 17.73
C LEU A 470 -27.83 9.02 18.01
N GLY A 471 -27.67 10.26 18.45
CA GLY A 471 -26.40 10.77 18.96
C GLY A 471 -26.51 11.19 20.42
N ILE A 472 -25.52 10.84 21.23
CA ILE A 472 -25.43 11.19 22.65
C ILE A 472 -24.27 12.17 22.85
N PHE A 473 -24.55 13.29 23.52
CA PHE A 473 -23.62 14.39 23.72
C PHE A 473 -23.55 14.78 25.19
N TYR A 474 -22.34 15.00 25.70
CA TYR A 474 -22.14 15.61 27.02
C TYR A 474 -21.58 17.03 26.86
N ARG A 475 -22.11 17.95 27.65
CA ARG A 475 -21.62 19.32 27.67
C ARG A 475 -20.46 19.47 28.66
N ASP A 476 -19.42 20.15 28.28
CA ASP A 476 -18.43 20.66 29.20
C ASP A 476 -18.82 22.09 29.65
N ASN A 477 -19.07 22.25 30.93
CA ASN A 477 -19.61 23.50 31.47
C ASN A 477 -18.57 24.65 31.46
N LYS A 478 -17.26 24.30 31.40
CA LYS A 478 -16.18 25.27 31.30
C LYS A 478 -15.98 25.81 29.88
N SER A 479 -15.75 24.93 28.91
CA SER A 479 -15.54 25.31 27.51
C SER A 479 -16.85 25.60 26.75
N LYS A 480 -17.97 25.11 27.27
CA LYS A 480 -19.30 25.10 26.62
C LYS A 480 -19.33 24.21 25.35
N ASP A 481 -18.31 23.39 25.12
CA ASP A 481 -18.26 22.43 24.01
C ASP A 481 -19.12 21.21 24.31
N PHE A 482 -19.58 20.54 23.27
CA PHE A 482 -20.29 19.28 23.35
C PHE A 482 -19.40 18.12 22.88
N PHE A 483 -19.32 17.09 23.66
CA PHE A 483 -18.57 15.88 23.34
C PHE A 483 -19.52 14.81 22.84
N PHE A 484 -19.41 14.44 21.56
CA PHE A 484 -20.14 13.35 20.95
C PHE A 484 -19.57 12.01 21.42
N THR A 485 -20.28 11.27 22.27
CA THR A 485 -19.70 10.16 23.03
C THR A 485 -20.22 8.79 22.67
N ASP A 486 -21.47 8.70 22.21
CA ASP A 486 -22.09 7.42 21.87
C ASP A 486 -23.19 7.62 20.83
N CYS A 487 -23.54 6.55 20.11
CA CYS A 487 -24.60 6.58 19.12
C CYS A 487 -25.28 5.22 18.94
N VAL A 488 -26.49 5.27 18.35
CA VAL A 488 -27.11 4.15 17.64
C VAL A 488 -27.14 4.52 16.17
N TYR A 489 -26.62 3.66 15.30
CA TYR A 489 -26.60 3.90 13.86
C TYR A 489 -26.84 2.59 13.13
N GLU A 490 -28.12 2.30 12.87
CA GLU A 490 -28.54 1.02 12.35
C GLU A 490 -29.49 1.16 11.16
N LYS A 491 -29.25 0.33 10.15
CA LYS A 491 -30.06 0.23 8.96
C LYS A 491 -31.08 -0.90 9.17
N LYS A 492 -32.26 -0.57 9.64
CA LYS A 492 -33.36 -1.53 9.76
C LYS A 492 -34.52 -1.17 8.82
N PRO A 493 -35.11 -2.16 8.11
CA PRO A 493 -36.27 -1.93 7.30
C PRO A 493 -37.47 -1.55 8.20
N LEU A 494 -38.10 -0.44 7.89
CA LEU A 494 -39.38 -0.07 8.50
C LEU A 494 -40.51 -0.68 7.67
N ASP A 495 -41.21 -1.61 8.22
CA ASP A 495 -42.48 -2.13 7.68
C ASP A 495 -43.61 -1.14 7.95
N GLY A 496 -43.62 0.01 7.30
CA GLY A 496 -44.78 0.95 7.21
C GLY A 496 -45.49 1.36 8.49
N LYS A 497 -45.12 0.84 9.64
CA LYS A 497 -45.64 1.10 10.99
C LYS A 497 -44.46 1.45 11.90
N ILE A 498 -44.68 2.35 12.83
CA ILE A 498 -43.79 2.81 13.92
C ILE A 498 -42.47 2.05 14.02
N ALA A 499 -41.33 2.78 14.11
CA ALA A 499 -40.00 2.21 14.24
C ALA A 499 -39.99 0.89 15.01
N ASP A 500 -39.21 -0.08 14.51
CA ASP A 500 -39.06 -1.40 15.11
C ASP A 500 -39.09 -1.28 16.66
N LYS A 501 -39.99 -2.00 17.28
CA LYS A 501 -40.23 -1.91 18.73
C LYS A 501 -38.96 -2.15 19.52
N GLU A 502 -38.15 -3.11 19.11
CA GLU A 502 -36.88 -3.45 19.74
C GLU A 502 -35.83 -2.33 19.59
N LEU A 503 -35.78 -1.66 18.44
CA LEU A 503 -34.85 -0.55 18.22
C LEU A 503 -35.25 0.66 19.08
N LEU A 504 -36.50 0.98 19.23
CA LEU A 504 -36.96 2.06 20.13
C LEU A 504 -36.70 1.74 21.60
N ASP A 505 -36.88 0.49 22.02
CA ASP A 505 -36.55 0.05 23.36
C ASP A 505 -35.04 0.23 23.62
N TYR A 506 -34.19 -0.21 22.69
CA TYR A 506 -32.73 -0.05 22.76
C TYR A 506 -32.30 1.43 22.78
N ILE A 507 -32.90 2.29 21.97
CA ILE A 507 -32.69 3.73 21.99
C ILE A 507 -33.01 4.32 23.38
N CYS A 508 -34.16 3.98 23.94
CA CYS A 508 -34.58 4.46 25.26
C CYS A 508 -33.67 3.96 26.38
N GLU A 509 -33.27 2.70 26.35
CA GLU A 509 -32.29 2.13 27.30
C GLU A 509 -30.95 2.86 27.24
N LYS A 510 -30.43 3.15 26.05
CA LYS A 510 -29.21 3.98 25.90
C LYS A 510 -29.38 5.37 26.48
N MET A 511 -30.51 6.03 26.21
CA MET A 511 -30.81 7.35 26.78
C MET A 511 -30.81 7.32 28.32
N VAL A 512 -31.39 6.30 28.93
CA VAL A 512 -31.42 6.10 30.39
C VAL A 512 -30.02 5.85 30.92
N PHE A 513 -29.25 4.97 30.27
CA PHE A 513 -27.86 4.67 30.64
C PHE A 513 -26.98 5.94 30.67
N HIS A 514 -27.14 6.82 29.68
CA HIS A 514 -26.41 8.08 29.61
C HIS A 514 -27.07 9.24 30.37
N LYS A 515 -28.14 8.99 31.11
CA LYS A 515 -28.88 10.01 31.86
C LYS A 515 -29.32 11.19 30.97
N THR A 516 -29.88 10.90 29.81
CA THR A 516 -30.30 11.92 28.83
C THR A 516 -31.46 12.74 29.37
N THR A 517 -31.25 14.05 29.48
CA THR A 517 -32.28 15.00 29.98
C THR A 517 -32.98 15.79 28.88
N ASN A 518 -32.34 15.96 27.73
CA ASN A 518 -32.85 16.68 26.58
C ASN A 518 -32.68 15.85 25.30
N LEU A 519 -33.74 15.70 24.54
CA LEU A 519 -33.77 15.02 23.25
C LEU A 519 -34.40 15.92 22.20
N VAL A 520 -33.72 16.19 21.11
CA VAL A 520 -34.34 16.71 19.89
C VAL A 520 -34.68 15.54 18.96
N VAL A 521 -35.91 15.49 18.45
CA VAL A 521 -36.36 14.41 17.56
C VAL A 521 -37.11 14.98 16.35
N GLU A 522 -36.78 14.46 15.14
CA GLU A 522 -37.51 14.85 13.93
C GLU A 522 -38.91 14.23 13.91
N THR A 523 -39.92 15.10 13.71
CA THR A 523 -41.33 14.70 13.76
C THR A 523 -42.07 14.77 12.41
N ASN A 524 -41.34 15.08 11.33
CA ASN A 524 -41.92 15.22 9.97
C ASN A 524 -42.65 13.96 9.47
N THR A 525 -42.27 12.80 9.98
CA THR A 525 -42.78 11.51 9.53
C THR A 525 -43.78 10.86 10.49
N ASN A 526 -43.68 11.18 11.77
CA ASN A 526 -44.51 10.51 12.79
C ASN A 526 -44.68 11.41 14.01
N SER A 527 -45.82 12.12 14.07
CA SER A 527 -46.16 12.95 15.22
C SER A 527 -46.39 12.15 16.53
N MET A 528 -46.59 10.83 16.43
CA MET A 528 -46.81 9.95 17.60
C MET A 528 -45.50 9.48 18.24
N ILE A 529 -44.36 9.66 17.57
CA ILE A 529 -43.05 9.16 18.07
C ILE A 529 -42.67 9.77 19.42
N VAL A 530 -43.00 11.04 19.63
CA VAL A 530 -42.74 11.74 20.91
C VAL A 530 -43.51 11.09 22.07
N SER A 531 -44.77 10.75 21.86
CA SER A 531 -45.58 10.08 22.88
C SER A 531 -45.11 8.66 23.16
N GLU A 532 -44.66 7.95 22.13
CA GLU A 532 -44.17 6.60 22.27
C GLU A 532 -42.80 6.56 23.03
N ILE A 533 -41.87 7.47 22.73
CA ILE A 533 -40.62 7.60 23.47
C ILE A 533 -40.89 7.97 24.94
N ARG A 534 -41.80 8.94 25.21
CA ARG A 534 -42.16 9.29 26.60
C ARG A 534 -42.71 8.11 27.37
N LYS A 535 -43.60 7.31 26.77
CA LYS A 535 -44.18 6.12 27.39
C LYS A 535 -43.11 5.09 27.75
N ARG A 536 -42.14 4.85 26.87
CA ARG A 536 -41.05 3.89 27.11
C ARG A 536 -40.06 4.38 28.18
N LEU A 537 -39.69 5.66 28.13
CA LEU A 537 -38.83 6.25 29.16
C LEU A 537 -39.50 6.21 30.53
N ALA A 538 -40.79 6.52 30.60
CA ALA A 538 -41.58 6.43 31.84
C ALA A 538 -41.62 4.98 32.38
N ALA A 539 -41.75 3.98 31.52
CA ALA A 539 -41.69 2.57 31.88
C ALA A 539 -40.30 2.15 32.46
N LEU A 540 -39.24 2.84 32.02
CA LEU A 540 -37.87 2.67 32.54
C LEU A 540 -37.57 3.57 33.77
N GLY A 541 -38.59 4.27 34.32
CA GLY A 541 -38.41 5.18 35.45
C GLY A 541 -37.64 6.47 35.13
N TRP A 542 -37.58 6.88 33.87
CA TRP A 542 -36.83 8.06 33.42
C TRP A 542 -37.75 9.10 32.76
N SER A 543 -37.40 10.37 32.91
CA SER A 543 -38.07 11.48 32.21
C SER A 543 -37.05 12.30 31.43
N CYS A 544 -37.44 12.72 30.24
CA CYS A 544 -36.58 13.50 29.35
C CYS A 544 -37.44 14.65 28.74
N ASN A 545 -36.85 15.83 28.64
CA ASN A 545 -37.43 16.94 27.86
C ASN A 545 -37.26 16.63 26.37
N ILE A 546 -38.39 16.34 25.69
CA ILE A 546 -38.38 15.99 24.26
C ILE A 546 -38.83 17.22 23.46
N ILE A 547 -37.93 17.70 22.60
CA ILE A 547 -38.11 18.84 21.71
C ILE A 547 -38.49 18.29 20.33
N PRO A 548 -39.77 18.34 19.92
CA PRO A 548 -40.13 17.96 18.56
C PRO A 548 -39.60 19.00 17.57
N GLN A 549 -38.88 18.58 16.58
CA GLN A 549 -38.41 19.43 15.50
C GLN A 549 -39.17 19.08 14.22
N TYR A 550 -39.94 20.04 13.74
CA TYR A 550 -40.52 19.98 12.42
C TYR A 550 -39.65 20.74 11.43
N SER A 551 -39.10 20.06 10.45
CA SER A 551 -38.19 20.68 9.49
C SER A 551 -38.91 20.96 8.17
N TYR A 552 -39.08 22.23 7.84
CA TYR A 552 -39.49 22.69 6.51
C TYR A 552 -38.31 22.97 5.59
N GLU A 553 -37.11 23.00 6.17
CA GLU A 553 -35.87 23.31 5.50
C GLU A 553 -35.32 22.03 4.81
N ASN A 554 -34.75 22.20 3.62
CA ASN A 554 -34.05 21.10 2.96
C ASN A 554 -32.88 20.64 3.87
N LYS A 555 -32.69 19.34 3.95
CA LYS A 555 -31.63 18.66 4.73
C LYS A 555 -30.25 19.24 4.45
N GLU A 556 -29.90 19.41 3.17
CA GLU A 556 -28.62 20.00 2.74
C GLU A 556 -28.42 21.44 3.26
N VAL A 557 -29.49 22.26 3.22
CA VAL A 557 -29.45 23.64 3.73
C VAL A 557 -29.26 23.65 5.24
N ARG A 558 -29.88 22.74 5.98
CA ARG A 558 -29.72 22.60 7.43
C ARG A 558 -28.26 22.23 7.78
N ILE A 559 -27.71 21.26 7.08
CA ILE A 559 -26.32 20.81 7.27
C ILE A 559 -25.35 21.96 6.98
N PHE A 560 -25.57 22.71 5.90
CA PHE A 560 -24.77 23.87 5.55
C PHE A 560 -24.84 24.98 6.64
N ASN A 561 -26.04 25.34 7.07
CA ASN A 561 -26.26 26.40 8.06
C ASN A 561 -25.68 26.08 9.44
N THR A 562 -25.51 24.79 9.78
CA THR A 562 -24.98 24.36 11.08
C THR A 562 -23.49 24.01 11.04
N GLN A 563 -22.85 24.02 9.88
CA GLN A 563 -21.45 23.60 9.70
C GLN A 563 -20.47 24.32 10.65
N SER A 564 -20.53 25.63 10.72
CA SER A 564 -19.64 26.41 11.59
C SER A 564 -19.83 26.04 13.06
N ALA A 565 -21.09 25.93 13.51
CA ALA A 565 -21.40 25.55 14.88
C ALA A 565 -20.91 24.15 15.24
N ILE A 566 -21.01 23.20 14.31
CA ILE A 566 -20.50 21.83 14.48
C ILE A 566 -18.99 21.83 14.60
N LEU A 567 -18.28 22.47 13.67
CA LEU A 567 -16.81 22.51 13.65
C LEU A 567 -16.21 23.28 14.85
N GLU A 568 -16.90 24.28 15.35
CA GLU A 568 -16.41 25.08 16.47
C GLU A 568 -16.72 24.49 17.85
N ARG A 569 -17.87 23.85 18.00
CA ARG A 569 -18.45 23.54 19.32
C ARG A 569 -18.67 22.08 19.61
N ILE A 570 -18.59 21.19 18.60
CA ILE A 570 -18.70 19.75 18.81
C ILE A 570 -17.33 19.10 18.74
N ARG A 571 -17.03 18.26 19.74
CA ARG A 571 -15.84 17.45 19.83
C ARG A 571 -16.17 16.02 19.48
N PHE A 572 -15.45 15.44 18.54
CA PHE A 572 -15.66 14.08 18.05
C PHE A 572 -14.60 13.14 18.65
N PRO A 573 -14.94 11.85 18.88
CA PRO A 573 -13.97 10.91 19.38
C PRO A 573 -12.86 10.65 18.34
N ASP A 574 -11.59 10.54 18.81
CA ASP A 574 -10.48 10.12 17.94
C ASP A 574 -10.74 8.69 17.43
N ARG A 575 -10.32 8.39 16.20
CA ARG A 575 -10.49 7.09 15.54
C ARG A 575 -10.03 5.89 16.38
N LYS A 576 -9.08 6.11 17.29
CA LYS A 576 -8.56 5.06 18.18
C LYS A 576 -9.52 4.67 19.29
N MET A 577 -10.53 5.49 19.55
CA MET A 577 -11.47 5.27 20.64
C MET A 577 -12.56 4.26 20.32
N PHE A 578 -12.73 3.88 19.05
CA PHE A 578 -13.80 2.96 18.63
C PHE A 578 -13.35 2.06 17.47
N PRO A 579 -13.85 0.82 17.38
CA PRO A 579 -13.68 -0.05 16.21
C PRO A 579 -14.41 0.52 14.99
N GLU A 580 -13.83 0.39 13.80
CA GLU A 580 -14.45 0.81 12.54
C GLU A 580 -15.80 0.12 12.25
N SER A 581 -15.98 -1.11 12.74
CA SER A 581 -17.20 -1.89 12.60
C SER A 581 -18.30 -1.53 13.59
N SER A 582 -18.03 -0.66 14.56
CA SER A 582 -19.02 -0.19 15.53
C SER A 582 -20.00 0.82 14.91
N ASN A 583 -21.13 1.06 15.60
CA ASN A 583 -22.08 2.11 15.23
C ASN A 583 -21.37 3.48 15.10
N MET A 584 -20.50 3.81 16.04
CA MET A 584 -19.69 5.05 15.98
C MET A 584 -18.78 5.07 14.75
N GLY A 585 -18.10 3.96 14.44
CA GLY A 585 -17.21 3.85 13.28
C GLY A 585 -17.97 4.05 11.97
N GLN A 586 -19.14 3.45 11.83
CA GLN A 586 -20.00 3.61 10.64
C GLN A 586 -20.54 5.03 10.51
N LEU A 587 -21.07 5.60 11.60
CA LEU A 587 -21.59 6.96 11.61
C LEU A 587 -20.50 7.97 11.26
N MET A 588 -19.37 7.93 11.94
CA MET A 588 -18.27 8.87 11.69
C MET A 588 -17.72 8.76 10.27
N ARG A 589 -17.71 7.56 9.70
CA ARG A 589 -17.33 7.37 8.29
C ARG A 589 -18.28 8.11 7.35
N HIS A 590 -19.60 7.98 7.56
CA HIS A 590 -20.59 8.67 6.74
C HIS A 590 -20.52 10.19 6.94
N VAL A 591 -20.25 10.68 8.15
CA VAL A 591 -20.06 12.11 8.43
C VAL A 591 -18.88 12.68 7.64
N VAL A 592 -17.70 12.03 7.69
CA VAL A 592 -16.51 12.55 7.00
C VAL A 592 -16.51 12.30 5.49
N CYS A 593 -17.41 11.44 5.02
CA CYS A 593 -17.60 11.19 3.59
C CYS A 593 -18.79 11.98 3.01
N TYR A 594 -19.49 12.74 3.84
CA TYR A 594 -20.66 13.50 3.38
C TYR A 594 -20.24 14.59 2.38
N ALA A 595 -20.88 14.58 1.23
CA ALA A 595 -20.90 15.68 0.28
C ALA A 595 -22.36 16.12 0.07
N TYR A 596 -22.59 17.37 -0.29
CA TYR A 596 -23.95 17.94 -0.36
C TYR A 596 -24.92 17.21 -1.30
N ASP A 597 -24.43 16.41 -2.21
CA ASP A 597 -25.19 15.54 -3.11
C ASP A 597 -25.13 14.05 -2.71
N GLY A 598 -24.58 13.76 -1.52
CA GLY A 598 -24.24 12.42 -1.06
C GLY A 598 -25.40 11.58 -0.58
N LYS A 599 -25.23 10.27 -0.70
CA LYS A 599 -26.06 9.25 -0.04
C LYS A 599 -25.51 8.99 1.36
N ASN A 600 -26.36 8.60 2.32
CA ASN A 600 -26.02 8.32 3.73
C ASN A 600 -25.76 9.58 4.58
N ASP A 601 -26.63 10.53 4.48
CA ASP A 601 -26.60 11.81 5.21
C ASP A 601 -27.26 11.75 6.60
N ASP A 602 -27.88 10.63 6.99
CA ASP A 602 -28.67 10.51 8.23
C ASP A 602 -27.83 10.81 9.50
N GLY A 603 -26.55 10.41 9.52
CA GLY A 603 -25.65 10.68 10.65
C GLY A 603 -25.33 12.16 10.82
N ILE A 604 -24.97 12.84 9.72
CA ILE A 604 -24.64 14.27 9.78
C ILE A 604 -25.90 15.12 9.95
N ASP A 605 -27.03 14.65 9.42
CA ASP A 605 -28.30 15.33 9.62
C ASP A 605 -28.74 15.31 11.09
N MET A 606 -28.63 14.17 11.75
CA MET A 606 -28.86 14.05 13.21
C MET A 606 -27.93 15.01 13.99
N ILE A 607 -26.64 15.09 13.64
CA ILE A 607 -25.70 16.03 14.29
C ILE A 607 -26.11 17.47 14.00
N SER A 608 -26.58 17.77 12.79
CA SER A 608 -27.06 19.10 12.40
C SER A 608 -28.30 19.51 13.18
N MET A 609 -29.24 18.60 13.41
CA MET A 609 -30.40 18.82 14.27
C MET A 609 -29.98 19.15 15.70
N PHE A 610 -29.03 18.39 16.25
CA PHE A 610 -28.43 18.67 17.55
C PHE A 610 -27.82 20.07 17.61
N ALA A 611 -26.98 20.40 16.63
CA ALA A 611 -26.31 21.71 16.58
C ALA A 611 -27.33 22.85 16.46
N LYS A 612 -28.34 22.72 15.64
CA LYS A 612 -29.44 23.70 15.49
C LYS A 612 -30.19 23.92 16.80
N ALA A 613 -30.51 22.84 17.50
CA ALA A 613 -31.32 22.89 18.73
C ALA A 613 -30.51 23.46 19.92
N PHE A 614 -29.28 23.06 20.10
CA PHE A 614 -28.53 23.25 21.33
C PHE A 614 -27.26 24.08 21.22
N VAL A 615 -26.70 24.23 20.02
CA VAL A 615 -25.45 24.99 19.80
C VAL A 615 -25.74 26.37 19.21
N SER A 616 -26.48 26.44 18.10
CA SER A 616 -26.73 27.68 17.36
C SER A 616 -27.77 28.59 18.02
N ASN A 617 -28.71 28.02 18.76
CA ASN A 617 -29.78 28.76 19.45
C ASN A 617 -29.38 29.23 20.86
N GLY A 618 -28.12 29.46 21.13
CA GLY A 618 -27.57 29.88 22.44
C GLY A 618 -28.24 31.07 23.16
N VAL A 619 -29.37 31.55 22.67
CA VAL A 619 -30.09 32.73 23.15
C VAL A 619 -31.26 32.40 24.12
N LYS A 620 -31.66 31.16 24.30
CA LYS A 620 -32.76 30.77 25.21
C LYS A 620 -32.37 29.79 26.33
N MET A 621 -31.12 29.75 26.74
CA MET A 621 -30.68 28.87 27.83
C MET A 621 -31.10 29.34 29.24
N GLY A 622 -31.46 30.61 29.43
CA GLY A 622 -31.87 31.14 30.74
C GLY A 622 -33.14 30.51 31.35
N ALA A 623 -33.99 29.89 30.54
CA ALA A 623 -35.18 29.20 31.03
C ALA A 623 -34.96 27.73 31.45
N ILE A 624 -33.87 27.11 30.96
CA ILE A 624 -33.52 25.70 31.24
C ILE A 624 -32.62 25.59 32.48
N GLU A 625 -31.71 26.55 32.72
CA GLU A 625 -30.88 26.60 33.92
C GLU A 625 -31.70 26.75 35.23
N VAL A 626 -32.88 27.37 35.17
CA VAL A 626 -33.74 27.56 36.34
C VAL A 626 -34.41 26.27 36.82
N LEU A 627 -34.51 25.24 35.98
CA LEU A 627 -35.06 23.94 36.40
C LEU A 627 -34.00 22.99 37.02
N GLU A 628 -32.72 23.16 36.71
CA GLU A 628 -31.61 22.39 37.31
C GLU A 628 -31.27 22.86 38.73
N THR A 629 -31.53 24.11 39.09
CA THR A 629 -31.21 24.67 40.42
C THR A 629 -32.29 24.45 41.50
N ARG A 630 -33.41 23.76 41.16
CA ARG A 630 -34.53 23.49 42.09
C ARG A 630 -34.83 22.00 42.33
N ARG A 631 -33.80 21.14 42.28
CA ARG A 631 -33.91 19.76 42.82
C ARG A 631 -32.72 19.40 43.68
#